data_1772c12a148efa07034a7a5ca2355c78
#
_entry.id   1772c12a148efa07034a7a5ca2355c78
#
_cell.length_a   1.000
_cell.length_b   1.000
_cell.length_c   1.000
_cell.angle_alpha   90.00
_cell.angle_beta   90.00
_cell.angle_gamma   90.00
#
_symmetry.space_group_name_H-M   'P 1'
#
loop_
_entity.id
_entity.type
_entity.pdbx_description
1 polymer ?
#
loop_
_entity_poly.entity_id
_entity_poly.type
_entity_poly.pdbx_seq_one_letter_code
_entity_poly.pdbx_strand_id
1 'polypeptide(L)'
;MKTLSQRSDIVVIGSGLAGICAAVSAAREGATVRLLESRPFLGGRIGKEVKFPYDFSGATNFAYQRETGILDEMQFSILRENREGNYCGQERALMNWIMGEKRLELFLETQLFEVSKNTSGDKIESVTAISSKHGGRIFFRAPYYIDCSGTGVLSQLSKAPGESGLDQSEYEKSSASSTAVKFRAAASMQIVVSDSPVAFNLPNWVTLKWEDNHQSAKLDLLESLNREIEGVHSVEWLGKAKNELNIKSADLIWSAWDYLKNRSPLTERAKNWILEDFSPLTLNSQGFRVTGDYIITPE
;
A
#
# COMPACT_ATOMS: atom_id res chain seq x y z
N MET A 1 -25.60 -18.10 -10.13
CA MET A 1 -24.48 -17.54 -9.36
C MET A 1 -24.51 -18.16 -7.98
N LYS A 2 -23.42 -18.78 -7.53
CA LYS A 2 -23.37 -19.47 -6.24
C LYS A 2 -23.38 -18.43 -5.12
N THR A 3 -24.21 -18.63 -4.10
CA THR A 3 -24.30 -17.74 -2.94
C THR A 3 -23.81 -18.50 -1.73
N LEU A 4 -22.80 -17.96 -1.05
CA LEU A 4 -22.24 -18.49 0.19
C LEU A 4 -22.56 -17.54 1.34
N SER A 5 -22.76 -18.08 2.54
CA SER A 5 -22.93 -17.27 3.75
C SER A 5 -21.88 -17.66 4.79
N GLN A 6 -21.18 -16.67 5.32
CA GLN A 6 -20.13 -16.83 6.33
C GLN A 6 -20.50 -16.07 7.60
N ARG A 7 -20.27 -16.69 8.74
CA ARG A 7 -20.40 -16.05 10.06
C ARG A 7 -19.07 -16.04 10.78
N SER A 8 -18.79 -14.95 11.47
CA SER A 8 -17.58 -14.80 12.31
C SER A 8 -17.85 -13.77 13.41
N ASP A 9 -16.92 -13.65 14.34
CA ASP A 9 -16.95 -12.57 15.34
C ASP A 9 -16.47 -11.25 14.73
N ILE A 10 -15.50 -11.32 13.82
CA ILE A 10 -14.92 -10.15 13.17
C ILE A 10 -14.75 -10.39 11.67
N VAL A 11 -15.03 -9.37 10.87
CA VAL A 11 -14.66 -9.29 9.45
C VAL A 11 -13.68 -8.15 9.26
N VAL A 12 -12.49 -8.45 8.74
CA VAL A 12 -11.44 -7.47 8.41
C VAL A 12 -11.36 -7.32 6.90
N ILE A 13 -11.40 -6.09 6.40
CA ILE A 13 -11.36 -5.77 4.98
C ILE A 13 -9.98 -5.17 4.63
N GLY A 14 -9.23 -5.86 3.78
CA GLY A 14 -7.88 -5.50 3.37
C GLY A 14 -6.81 -6.25 4.15
N SER A 15 -5.87 -6.85 3.41
CA SER A 15 -4.74 -7.62 3.94
C SER A 15 -3.40 -6.88 3.83
N GLY A 16 -3.42 -5.56 3.93
CA GLY A 16 -2.23 -4.77 4.21
C GLY A 16 -1.73 -5.01 5.64
N LEU A 17 -0.61 -4.39 6.03
CA LEU A 17 -0.02 -4.59 7.36
C LEU A 17 -1.05 -4.39 8.50
N ALA A 18 -1.82 -3.32 8.46
CA ALA A 18 -2.83 -3.04 9.47
C ALA A 18 -3.89 -4.14 9.57
N GLY A 19 -4.40 -4.62 8.42
CA GLY A 19 -5.42 -5.68 8.38
C GLY A 19 -4.89 -7.02 8.85
N ILE A 20 -3.67 -7.36 8.49
CA ILE A 20 -3.00 -8.58 8.96
C ILE A 20 -2.81 -8.53 10.48
N CYS A 21 -2.27 -7.44 11.01
CA CYS A 21 -2.08 -7.29 12.46
C CYS A 21 -3.41 -7.34 13.22
N ALA A 22 -4.44 -6.65 12.73
CA ALA A 22 -5.76 -6.68 13.32
C ALA A 22 -6.39 -8.10 13.32
N ALA A 23 -6.29 -8.79 12.19
CA ALA A 23 -6.86 -10.13 12.03
C ALA A 23 -6.15 -11.17 12.91
N VAL A 24 -4.83 -11.16 12.94
CA VAL A 24 -4.02 -12.07 13.76
C VAL A 24 -4.22 -11.79 15.25
N SER A 25 -4.20 -10.53 15.66
CA SER A 25 -4.45 -10.15 17.06
C SER A 25 -5.81 -10.67 17.53
N ALA A 26 -6.86 -10.38 16.77
CA ALA A 26 -8.21 -10.84 17.11
C ALA A 26 -8.33 -12.37 17.15
N ALA A 27 -7.71 -13.08 16.21
CA ALA A 27 -7.72 -14.52 16.16
C ALA A 27 -7.02 -15.16 17.38
N ARG A 28 -5.91 -14.59 17.81
CA ARG A 28 -5.16 -15.04 19.00
C ARG A 28 -5.90 -14.78 20.31
N GLU A 29 -6.66 -13.70 20.37
CA GLU A 29 -7.58 -13.41 21.50
C GLU A 29 -8.85 -14.29 21.48
N GLY A 30 -8.97 -15.22 20.54
CA GLY A 30 -10.03 -16.23 20.51
C GLY A 30 -11.21 -15.90 19.62
N ALA A 31 -11.21 -14.77 18.93
CA ALA A 31 -12.26 -14.44 17.97
C ALA A 31 -12.13 -15.27 16.68
N THR A 32 -13.25 -15.64 16.07
CA THR A 32 -13.27 -16.15 14.71
C THR A 32 -13.21 -14.97 13.72
N VAL A 33 -12.21 -14.98 12.84
CA VAL A 33 -11.91 -13.84 11.94
C VAL A 33 -12.03 -14.26 10.48
N ARG A 34 -12.67 -13.41 9.67
CA ARG A 34 -12.65 -13.47 8.21
C ARG A 34 -11.86 -12.29 7.68
N LEU A 35 -10.72 -12.56 7.02
CA LEU A 35 -9.88 -11.55 6.39
C LEU A 35 -10.14 -11.56 4.88
N LEU A 36 -10.66 -10.45 4.36
CA LEU A 36 -11.01 -10.27 2.96
C LEU A 36 -9.95 -9.44 2.24
N GLU A 37 -9.48 -9.94 1.11
CA GLU A 37 -8.57 -9.23 0.22
C GLU A 37 -9.09 -9.27 -1.21
N SER A 38 -9.16 -8.10 -1.84
CA SER A 38 -9.64 -7.95 -3.22
C SER A 38 -8.67 -8.51 -4.26
N ARG A 39 -7.39 -8.58 -3.92
CA ARG A 39 -6.30 -9.04 -4.79
C ARG A 39 -5.95 -10.51 -4.51
N PRO A 40 -5.25 -11.16 -5.43
CA PRO A 40 -4.73 -12.51 -5.23
C PRO A 40 -3.55 -12.60 -4.26
N PHE A 41 -3.05 -11.48 -3.76
CA PHE A 41 -1.81 -11.35 -2.98
C PHE A 41 -2.02 -10.60 -1.68
N LEU A 42 -1.25 -10.96 -0.65
CA LEU A 42 -1.21 -10.31 0.65
C LEU A 42 -0.20 -9.15 0.70
N GLY A 43 -0.23 -8.39 1.79
CA GLY A 43 0.79 -7.41 2.14
C GLY A 43 0.48 -5.97 1.72
N GLY A 44 -0.52 -5.75 0.86
CA GLY A 44 -0.88 -4.39 0.43
C GLY A 44 0.32 -3.62 -0.14
N ARG A 45 0.77 -2.58 0.57
CA ARG A 45 1.91 -1.74 0.14
C ARG A 45 3.22 -2.49 0.01
N ILE A 46 3.51 -3.42 0.90
CA ILE A 46 4.73 -4.23 0.89
C ILE A 46 4.61 -5.46 -0.02
N GLY A 47 3.42 -5.72 -0.56
CA GLY A 47 3.17 -6.86 -1.44
C GLY A 47 3.86 -6.69 -2.80
N LYS A 48 3.99 -7.80 -3.52
CA LYS A 48 4.70 -7.87 -4.82
C LYS A 48 4.12 -7.02 -5.96
N GLU A 49 2.90 -6.51 -5.81
CA GLU A 49 2.29 -5.63 -6.81
C GLU A 49 2.64 -4.16 -6.61
N VAL A 50 2.86 -3.74 -5.36
CA VAL A 50 3.21 -2.36 -5.04
C VAL A 50 4.70 -2.22 -4.77
N LYS A 51 5.32 -3.24 -4.17
CA LYS A 51 6.77 -3.35 -3.89
C LYS A 51 7.32 -2.10 -3.19
N PHE A 52 6.51 -1.49 -2.32
CA PHE A 52 6.96 -0.31 -1.62
C PHE A 52 7.92 -0.73 -0.51
N PRO A 53 9.14 -0.17 -0.45
CA PRO A 53 10.08 -0.52 0.58
C PRO A 53 9.47 -0.20 1.94
N TYR A 54 9.47 -1.18 2.83
CA TYR A 54 9.06 -0.98 4.21
C TYR A 54 10.30 -0.99 5.09
N ASP A 55 10.61 0.17 5.63
CA ASP A 55 11.67 0.30 6.61
C ASP A 55 11.13 -0.05 7.99
N PHE A 56 11.41 -1.26 8.43
CA PHE A 56 11.06 -1.72 9.77
C PHE A 56 12.01 -1.14 10.85
N SER A 57 13.13 -0.52 10.45
CA SER A 57 14.09 0.01 11.40
C SER A 57 13.65 1.33 12.04
N GLY A 58 12.56 1.92 11.51
CA GLY A 58 12.15 3.27 11.89
C GLY A 58 13.25 4.26 11.52
N ALA A 59 13.11 4.94 10.39
CA ALA A 59 14.09 5.90 9.85
C ALA A 59 14.30 7.12 10.77
N THR A 60 14.38 6.90 12.06
CA THR A 60 14.57 7.94 13.05
C THR A 60 15.88 7.73 13.78
N ASN A 61 16.54 8.82 14.10
CA ASN A 61 17.80 8.87 14.83
C ASN A 61 17.74 8.30 16.27
N PHE A 62 16.69 7.56 16.61
CA PHE A 62 16.49 7.00 17.94
C PHE A 62 16.56 5.47 17.92
N ALA A 63 17.58 4.92 18.54
CA ALA A 63 17.88 3.47 18.60
C ALA A 63 16.77 2.59 19.21
N TYR A 64 15.70 3.18 19.74
CA TYR A 64 14.60 2.49 20.42
C TYR A 64 13.26 2.59 19.70
N GLN A 65 13.17 3.26 18.55
CA GLN A 65 11.94 3.36 17.77
C GLN A 65 11.84 2.15 16.81
N ARG A 66 11.41 1.03 17.34
CA ARG A 66 11.14 -0.18 16.60
C ARG A 66 9.72 -0.63 16.88
N GLU A 67 9.01 -1.00 15.84
CA GLU A 67 7.74 -1.68 15.97
C GLU A 67 7.94 -3.01 16.70
N THR A 68 6.97 -3.37 17.53
CA THR A 68 7.01 -4.59 18.36
C THR A 68 5.73 -5.42 18.15
N GLY A 69 5.63 -6.54 18.86
CA GLY A 69 4.44 -7.40 18.85
C GLY A 69 4.27 -8.15 17.53
N ILE A 70 3.03 -8.19 17.03
CA ILE A 70 2.66 -8.98 15.84
C ILE A 70 3.44 -8.56 14.60
N LEU A 71 3.67 -7.26 14.43
CA LEU A 71 4.42 -6.75 13.28
C LEU A 71 5.87 -7.23 13.28
N ASP A 72 6.52 -7.20 14.43
CA ASP A 72 7.89 -7.69 14.62
C ASP A 72 7.98 -9.20 14.39
N GLU A 73 7.05 -9.97 14.95
CA GLU A 73 6.96 -11.42 14.75
C GLU A 73 6.78 -11.78 13.26
N MET A 74 5.89 -11.06 12.57
CA MET A 74 5.66 -11.21 11.13
C MET A 74 6.96 -10.95 10.35
N GLN A 75 7.68 -9.87 10.68
CA GLN A 75 8.95 -9.52 10.06
C GLN A 75 9.99 -10.62 10.24
N PHE A 76 10.16 -11.12 11.45
CA PHE A 76 11.10 -12.23 11.71
C PHE A 76 10.72 -13.51 10.95
N SER A 77 9.42 -13.79 10.82
CA SER A 77 8.96 -14.93 10.02
C SER A 77 9.32 -14.76 8.55
N ILE A 78 9.09 -13.56 8.00
CA ILE A 78 9.48 -13.24 6.62
C ILE A 78 10.99 -13.38 6.43
N LEU A 79 11.80 -12.77 7.28
CA LEU A 79 13.28 -12.84 7.18
C LEU A 79 13.80 -14.26 7.25
N ARG A 80 13.22 -15.11 8.10
CA ARG A 80 13.61 -16.52 8.25
C ARG A 80 13.33 -17.34 6.99
N GLU A 81 12.18 -17.12 6.34
CA GLU A 81 11.72 -17.90 5.21
C GLU A 81 12.10 -17.31 3.84
N ASN A 82 12.43 -16.01 3.79
CA ASN A 82 12.80 -15.28 2.57
C ASN A 82 14.26 -14.83 2.64
N ARG A 83 15.19 -15.77 2.64
CA ARG A 83 16.64 -15.48 2.70
C ARG A 83 17.17 -14.73 1.49
N GLU A 84 16.51 -14.85 0.36
CA GLU A 84 16.87 -14.17 -0.89
C GLU A 84 16.38 -12.73 -0.94
N GLY A 85 15.51 -12.30 -0.01
CA GLY A 85 14.99 -10.95 0.07
C GLY A 85 14.05 -10.54 -1.08
N ASN A 86 13.55 -11.50 -1.88
CA ASN A 86 12.69 -11.19 -3.02
C ASN A 86 11.20 -11.13 -2.63
N TYR A 87 10.42 -10.38 -3.41
CA TYR A 87 8.99 -10.17 -3.12
C TYR A 87 8.13 -11.44 -3.22
N CYS A 88 8.50 -12.41 -4.05
CA CYS A 88 7.79 -13.70 -4.13
C CYS A 88 8.02 -14.55 -2.90
N GLY A 89 9.26 -14.58 -2.38
CA GLY A 89 9.59 -15.22 -1.12
C GLY A 89 8.91 -14.56 0.07
N GLN A 90 8.85 -13.23 0.08
CA GLN A 90 8.15 -12.46 1.11
C GLN A 90 6.65 -12.80 1.15
N GLU A 91 5.98 -12.84 0.00
CA GLU A 91 4.57 -13.19 -0.08
C GLU A 91 4.30 -14.61 0.42
N ARG A 92 5.13 -15.57 0.01
CA ARG A 92 5.02 -16.97 0.46
C ARG A 92 5.20 -17.09 1.97
N ALA A 93 6.19 -16.41 2.54
CA ALA A 93 6.43 -16.40 3.98
C ALA A 93 5.25 -15.80 4.74
N LEU A 94 4.72 -14.68 4.25
CA LEU A 94 3.55 -14.02 4.83
C LEU A 94 2.30 -14.91 4.76
N MET A 95 2.09 -15.58 3.63
CA MET A 95 0.99 -16.52 3.46
C MET A 95 1.10 -17.69 4.45
N ASN A 96 2.28 -18.31 4.55
CA ASN A 96 2.52 -19.42 5.47
C ASN A 96 2.25 -19.00 6.92
N TRP A 97 2.70 -17.82 7.30
CA TRP A 97 2.52 -17.28 8.64
C TRP A 97 1.04 -17.08 8.99
N ILE A 98 0.26 -16.46 8.09
CA ILE A 98 -1.17 -16.24 8.28
C ILE A 98 -1.94 -17.56 8.32
N MET A 99 -1.63 -18.50 7.42
CA MET A 99 -2.28 -19.81 7.37
C MET A 99 -2.04 -20.67 8.62
N GLY A 100 -1.05 -20.31 9.43
CA GLY A 100 -0.81 -20.90 10.75
C GLY A 100 -1.82 -20.51 11.82
N GLU A 101 -2.60 -19.44 11.61
CA GLU A 101 -3.57 -18.92 12.58
C GLU A 101 -4.92 -19.69 12.52
N LYS A 102 -5.20 -20.49 13.53
CA LYS A 102 -6.34 -21.45 13.53
C LYS A 102 -7.73 -20.83 13.43
N ARG A 103 -7.90 -19.58 13.93
CA ARG A 103 -9.20 -18.90 13.98
C ARG A 103 -9.36 -17.84 12.90
N LEU A 104 -8.39 -17.73 11.97
CA LEU A 104 -8.40 -16.80 10.87
C LEU A 104 -8.62 -17.57 9.57
N GLU A 105 -9.62 -17.15 8.79
CA GLU A 105 -9.85 -17.63 7.44
C GLU A 105 -9.68 -16.50 6.43
N LEU A 106 -8.82 -16.74 5.42
CA LEU A 106 -8.43 -15.77 4.42
C LEU A 106 -9.24 -15.96 3.13
N PHE A 107 -9.82 -14.87 2.64
CA PHE A 107 -10.57 -14.79 1.39
C PHE A 107 -9.83 -13.85 0.43
N LEU A 108 -8.96 -14.40 -0.40
CA LEU A 108 -8.32 -13.69 -1.52
C LEU A 108 -9.30 -13.52 -2.69
N GLU A 109 -8.97 -12.59 -3.60
CA GLU A 109 -9.79 -12.28 -4.78
C GLU A 109 -11.27 -12.06 -4.41
N THR A 110 -11.49 -11.41 -3.27
CA THR A 110 -12.81 -11.22 -2.66
C THR A 110 -13.02 -9.74 -2.36
N GLN A 111 -13.65 -9.06 -3.31
CA GLN A 111 -13.87 -7.62 -3.26
C GLN A 111 -15.19 -7.27 -2.58
N LEU A 112 -15.13 -6.38 -1.59
CA LEU A 112 -16.32 -5.82 -0.96
C LEU A 112 -17.14 -5.04 -1.99
N PHE A 113 -18.45 -5.31 -2.03
CA PHE A 113 -19.36 -4.79 -3.03
C PHE A 113 -20.53 -4.00 -2.42
N GLU A 114 -21.07 -4.47 -1.29
CA GLU A 114 -22.27 -3.91 -0.69
C GLU A 114 -22.23 -4.05 0.83
N VAL A 115 -22.84 -3.09 1.52
CA VAL A 115 -23.01 -3.08 2.97
C VAL A 115 -24.49 -2.97 3.28
N SER A 116 -25.02 -3.92 4.07
CA SER A 116 -26.38 -3.91 4.58
C SER A 116 -26.37 -3.44 6.04
N LYS A 117 -27.23 -2.48 6.34
CA LYS A 117 -27.45 -1.94 7.69
C LYS A 117 -28.77 -2.39 8.27
N ASN A 118 -28.89 -2.30 9.57
CA ASN A 118 -30.16 -2.48 10.27
C ASN A 118 -31.16 -1.36 9.91
N THR A 119 -32.39 -1.51 10.37
CA THR A 119 -33.50 -0.57 10.06
C THR A 119 -33.23 0.86 10.53
N SER A 120 -32.52 1.04 11.66
CA SER A 120 -32.11 2.37 12.17
C SER A 120 -30.92 2.98 11.40
N GLY A 121 -30.19 2.18 10.63
CA GLY A 121 -29.05 2.66 9.83
C GLY A 121 -27.75 2.90 10.61
N ASP A 122 -27.71 2.56 11.88
CA ASP A 122 -26.59 2.80 12.80
C ASP A 122 -25.65 1.60 12.97
N LYS A 123 -26.04 0.42 12.47
CA LYS A 123 -25.27 -0.81 12.60
C LYS A 123 -25.17 -1.58 11.28
N ILE A 124 -23.97 -2.04 10.94
CA ILE A 124 -23.76 -2.97 9.83
C ILE A 124 -24.22 -4.36 10.26
N GLU A 125 -25.17 -4.95 9.52
CA GLU A 125 -25.65 -6.31 9.74
C GLU A 125 -24.89 -7.34 8.93
N SER A 126 -24.53 -6.98 7.70
CA SER A 126 -23.77 -7.84 6.81
C SER A 126 -23.04 -7.04 5.74
N VAL A 127 -22.03 -7.66 5.18
CA VAL A 127 -21.36 -7.17 3.97
C VAL A 127 -21.43 -8.24 2.89
N THR A 128 -21.59 -7.81 1.64
CA THR A 128 -21.56 -8.69 0.47
C THR A 128 -20.26 -8.44 -0.30
N ALA A 129 -19.55 -9.51 -0.59
CA ALA A 129 -18.38 -9.48 -1.44
C ALA A 129 -18.58 -10.33 -2.69
N ILE A 130 -17.90 -9.95 -3.78
CA ILE A 130 -17.78 -10.73 -5.00
C ILE A 130 -16.43 -11.42 -4.98
N SER A 131 -16.43 -12.74 -5.15
CA SER A 131 -15.21 -13.53 -5.19
C SER A 131 -15.03 -14.19 -6.56
N SER A 132 -13.93 -13.88 -7.25
CA SER A 132 -13.55 -14.54 -8.49
C SER A 132 -13.18 -16.00 -8.22
N LYS A 133 -12.45 -16.25 -7.14
CA LYS A 133 -12.03 -17.60 -6.73
C LYS A 133 -13.21 -18.53 -6.43
N HIS A 134 -14.29 -18.03 -5.80
CA HIS A 134 -15.47 -18.81 -5.46
C HIS A 134 -16.58 -18.72 -6.51
N GLY A 135 -16.40 -17.91 -7.55
CA GLY A 135 -17.33 -17.76 -8.67
C GLY A 135 -18.70 -17.18 -8.30
N GLY A 136 -18.75 -16.30 -7.28
CA GLY A 136 -20.03 -15.76 -6.86
C GLY A 136 -20.01 -14.72 -5.77
N ARG A 137 -21.20 -14.52 -5.17
CA ARG A 137 -21.39 -13.62 -4.02
C ARG A 137 -21.20 -14.38 -2.72
N ILE A 138 -20.52 -13.74 -1.78
CA ILE A 138 -20.36 -14.24 -0.41
C ILE A 138 -20.92 -13.19 0.54
N PHE A 139 -21.79 -13.59 1.43
CA PHE A 139 -22.34 -12.77 2.50
C PHE A 139 -21.56 -13.04 3.78
N PHE A 140 -21.00 -11.99 4.37
CA PHE A 140 -20.31 -12.06 5.64
C PHE A 140 -21.12 -11.36 6.72
N ARG A 141 -21.39 -12.04 7.83
CA ARG A 141 -22.08 -11.51 9.00
C ARG A 141 -21.18 -11.58 10.22
N ALA A 142 -21.05 -10.45 10.89
CA ALA A 142 -20.29 -10.34 12.12
C ALA A 142 -20.83 -9.18 13.00
N PRO A 143 -20.63 -9.21 14.31
CA PRO A 143 -20.91 -8.06 15.16
C PRO A 143 -19.93 -6.91 14.92
N TYR A 144 -18.68 -7.19 14.44
CA TYR A 144 -17.64 -6.20 14.23
C TYR A 144 -17.05 -6.27 12.84
N TYR A 145 -16.78 -5.10 12.28
CA TYR A 145 -16.14 -4.92 10.97
C TYR A 145 -14.99 -3.94 11.10
N ILE A 146 -13.83 -4.26 10.52
CA ILE A 146 -12.63 -3.43 10.56
C ILE A 146 -12.24 -3.08 9.12
N ASP A 147 -12.18 -1.77 8.81
CA ASP A 147 -11.75 -1.28 7.50
C ASP A 147 -10.23 -1.03 7.49
N CYS A 148 -9.50 -1.96 6.89
CA CYS A 148 -8.06 -1.88 6.63
C CYS A 148 -7.75 -1.85 5.13
N SER A 149 -8.72 -1.47 4.30
CA SER A 149 -8.61 -1.50 2.84
C SER A 149 -7.63 -0.48 2.26
N GLY A 150 -7.17 0.47 3.07
CA GLY A 150 -6.34 1.61 2.63
C GLY A 150 -7.10 2.67 1.84
N THR A 151 -8.27 2.31 1.28
CA THR A 151 -9.14 3.21 0.53
C THR A 151 -10.40 3.61 1.29
N GLY A 152 -10.67 2.98 2.45
CA GLY A 152 -11.88 3.20 3.22
C GLY A 152 -13.14 2.64 2.53
N VAL A 153 -13.03 1.53 1.81
CA VAL A 153 -14.13 0.99 1.00
C VAL A 153 -15.35 0.60 1.84
N LEU A 154 -15.15 0.00 3.02
CA LEU A 154 -16.24 -0.32 3.93
C LEU A 154 -16.94 0.96 4.42
N SER A 155 -16.15 1.93 4.81
CA SER A 155 -16.62 3.22 5.32
C SER A 155 -17.42 3.99 4.26
N GLN A 156 -16.95 4.01 3.01
CA GLN A 156 -17.65 4.64 1.90
C GLN A 156 -18.96 3.92 1.57
N LEU A 157 -18.96 2.59 1.45
CA LEU A 157 -20.16 1.80 1.16
C LEU A 157 -21.19 1.86 2.29
N SER A 158 -20.74 1.97 3.53
CA SER A 158 -21.62 2.16 4.70
C SER A 158 -22.11 3.60 4.84
N LYS A 159 -21.63 4.54 4.01
CA LYS A 159 -21.92 5.97 4.11
C LYS A 159 -21.56 6.54 5.49
N ALA A 160 -20.46 6.09 6.05
CA ALA A 160 -19.91 6.68 7.27
C ALA A 160 -19.45 8.13 7.00
N PRO A 161 -19.60 9.05 7.96
CA PRO A 161 -19.09 10.41 7.82
C PRO A 161 -17.57 10.37 7.68
N GLY A 162 -17.02 11.22 6.81
CA GLY A 162 -15.59 11.27 6.57
C GLY A 162 -15.21 12.13 5.37
N GLU A 163 -13.91 12.23 5.15
CA GLU A 163 -13.33 13.05 4.09
C GLU A 163 -12.39 12.22 3.21
N SER A 164 -12.35 12.57 1.93
CA SER A 164 -11.42 11.96 0.97
C SER A 164 -10.21 12.86 0.73
N GLY A 165 -9.03 12.28 0.65
CA GLY A 165 -7.78 12.97 0.33
C GLY A 165 -6.80 13.05 1.49
N LEU A 166 -5.67 13.70 1.26
CA LEU A 166 -4.62 13.95 2.24
C LEU A 166 -5.01 15.09 3.18
N ASP A 167 -4.59 15.01 4.44
CA ASP A 167 -4.71 16.10 5.38
C ASP A 167 -3.77 17.25 5.00
N GLN A 168 -4.34 18.40 4.70
CA GLN A 168 -3.55 19.58 4.34
C GLN A 168 -2.64 20.03 5.50
N SER A 169 -3.08 19.84 6.76
CA SER A 169 -2.34 20.30 7.94
C SER A 169 -1.04 19.54 8.20
N GLU A 170 -0.97 18.25 7.83
CA GLU A 170 0.25 17.45 7.97
C GLU A 170 1.28 17.79 6.91
N TYR A 171 0.83 18.11 5.69
CA TYR A 171 1.74 18.41 4.58
C TYR A 171 2.27 19.83 4.61
N GLU A 172 1.48 20.80 5.07
CA GLU A 172 1.90 22.20 5.21
C GLU A 172 2.98 22.39 6.30
N LYS A 173 3.00 21.53 7.30
CA LYS A 173 4.04 21.54 8.34
C LYS A 173 5.41 21.05 7.85
N SER A 174 5.44 20.25 6.79
CA SER A 174 6.67 19.66 6.24
C SER A 174 7.22 20.39 5.02
N SER A 175 6.45 21.27 4.37
CA SER A 175 6.89 21.99 3.16
C SER A 175 6.69 23.50 3.32
N ALA A 176 7.78 24.26 3.15
CA ALA A 176 7.76 25.74 3.09
C ALA A 176 7.07 26.29 1.82
N SER A 177 6.34 25.48 1.06
CA SER A 177 5.67 25.83 -0.19
C SER A 177 4.15 25.85 0.01
N SER A 178 3.55 27.01 -0.24
CA SER A 178 2.11 27.31 -0.13
C SER A 178 1.19 26.61 -1.16
N THR A 179 1.66 25.60 -1.87
CA THR A 179 0.87 24.91 -2.88
C THR A 179 0.33 23.60 -2.28
N ALA A 180 -0.94 23.62 -1.87
CA ALA A 180 -1.62 22.48 -1.28
C ALA A 180 -1.56 21.22 -2.19
N VAL A 181 -0.75 20.24 -1.79
CA VAL A 181 -0.73 18.92 -2.40
C VAL A 181 -1.91 18.13 -1.83
N LYS A 182 -2.86 17.76 -2.69
CA LYS A 182 -4.05 17.01 -2.27
C LYS A 182 -3.93 15.51 -2.51
N PHE A 183 -3.02 15.11 -3.38
CA PHE A 183 -2.95 13.74 -3.86
C PHE A 183 -1.51 13.30 -4.12
N ARG A 184 -1.24 12.05 -3.87
CA ARG A 184 0.06 11.42 -4.06
C ARG A 184 -0.09 10.07 -4.75
N ALA A 185 0.62 9.88 -5.86
CA ALA A 185 0.84 8.58 -6.48
C ALA A 185 2.30 8.17 -6.25
N ALA A 186 2.54 6.94 -5.85
CA ALA A 186 3.88 6.42 -5.63
C ALA A 186 4.05 5.07 -6.31
N ALA A 187 5.25 4.84 -6.83
CA ALA A 187 5.69 3.55 -7.35
C ALA A 187 7.11 3.29 -6.86
N SER A 188 7.54 2.04 -6.85
CA SER A 188 8.92 1.69 -6.51
C SER A 188 9.68 1.24 -7.74
N MET A 189 10.97 1.53 -7.78
CA MET A 189 11.93 1.04 -8.77
C MET A 189 13.11 0.40 -8.07
N GLN A 190 13.64 -0.66 -8.67
CA GLN A 190 14.86 -1.34 -8.22
C GLN A 190 15.99 -1.02 -9.19
N ILE A 191 17.10 -0.54 -8.64
CA ILE A 191 18.27 -0.14 -9.40
C ILE A 191 19.43 -1.09 -9.07
N VAL A 192 20.15 -1.49 -10.11
CA VAL A 192 21.44 -2.17 -10.00
C VAL A 192 22.48 -1.44 -10.82
N VAL A 193 23.76 -1.62 -10.49
CA VAL A 193 24.87 -0.99 -11.18
C VAL A 193 25.55 -1.97 -12.13
N SER A 194 25.75 -1.54 -13.38
CA SER A 194 26.44 -2.31 -14.43
C SER A 194 27.93 -1.90 -14.47
N ASP A 195 28.76 -2.81 -14.91
CA ASP A 195 30.19 -2.56 -15.17
C ASP A 195 30.44 -1.61 -16.36
N SER A 196 29.45 -1.40 -17.21
CA SER A 196 29.54 -0.57 -18.40
C SER A 196 28.35 0.38 -18.54
N PRO A 197 28.51 1.51 -19.25
CA PRO A 197 27.44 2.46 -19.51
C PRO A 197 26.26 1.81 -20.25
N VAL A 198 25.04 2.09 -19.79
CA VAL A 198 23.79 1.62 -20.40
C VAL A 198 22.99 2.85 -20.82
N ALA A 199 22.84 3.02 -22.13
CA ALA A 199 22.03 4.11 -22.69
C ALA A 199 20.54 3.83 -22.46
N PHE A 200 19.75 4.91 -22.31
CA PHE A 200 18.30 4.81 -22.19
C PHE A 200 17.61 5.84 -23.07
N ASN A 201 16.57 5.39 -23.78
CA ASN A 201 15.67 6.24 -24.55
C ASN A 201 14.26 6.05 -24.05
N LEU A 202 13.56 7.15 -23.75
CA LEU A 202 12.19 7.12 -23.29
C LEU A 202 11.25 6.51 -24.34
N PRO A 203 10.43 5.50 -24.00
CA PRO A 203 9.44 4.97 -24.92
C PRO A 203 8.40 6.01 -25.35
N ASN A 204 8.01 6.01 -26.62
CA ASN A 204 7.10 7.02 -27.19
C ASN A 204 5.69 7.03 -26.58
N TRP A 205 5.27 5.97 -25.91
CA TRP A 205 3.98 5.89 -25.24
C TRP A 205 3.96 6.57 -23.86
N VAL A 206 5.11 6.89 -23.29
CA VAL A 206 5.23 7.62 -22.03
C VAL A 206 4.99 9.09 -22.28
N THR A 207 3.91 9.62 -21.77
CA THR A 207 3.51 11.04 -21.95
C THR A 207 3.78 11.89 -20.72
N LEU A 208 3.98 11.26 -19.56
CA LEU A 208 4.29 11.93 -18.31
C LEU A 208 5.68 12.55 -18.39
N LYS A 209 5.81 13.79 -17.90
CA LYS A 209 7.09 14.50 -17.79
C LYS A 209 7.45 14.65 -16.33
N TRP A 210 8.42 13.89 -15.88
CA TRP A 210 8.89 13.95 -14.49
C TRP A 210 9.37 15.35 -14.07
N GLU A 211 9.90 16.13 -15.00
CA GLU A 211 10.33 17.51 -14.73
C GLU A 211 9.20 18.41 -14.25
N ASP A 212 7.97 18.12 -14.65
CA ASP A 212 6.79 18.90 -14.26
C ASP A 212 6.29 18.55 -12.84
N ASN A 213 6.90 17.52 -12.20
CA ASN A 213 6.57 17.11 -10.85
C ASN A 213 6.96 18.16 -9.80
N HIS A 214 6.35 18.05 -8.63
CA HIS A 214 6.65 18.93 -7.49
C HIS A 214 8.12 18.81 -7.05
N GLN A 215 8.71 19.96 -6.65
CA GLN A 215 10.14 20.05 -6.33
C GLN A 215 10.53 19.12 -5.15
N SER A 216 9.67 18.96 -4.13
CA SER A 216 9.96 18.07 -3.00
C SER A 216 10.13 16.62 -3.45
N ALA A 217 9.22 16.09 -4.30
CA ALA A 217 9.33 14.71 -4.79
C ALA A 217 10.62 14.47 -5.59
N LYS A 218 11.10 15.51 -6.31
CA LYS A 218 12.40 15.45 -7.01
C LYS A 218 13.57 15.39 -6.04
N LEU A 219 13.53 16.22 -5.00
CA LEU A 219 14.58 16.26 -3.98
C LEU A 219 14.64 14.94 -3.20
N ASP A 220 13.49 14.42 -2.78
CA ASP A 220 13.40 13.17 -2.01
C ASP A 220 14.03 12.00 -2.79
N LEU A 221 13.73 11.89 -4.10
CA LEU A 221 14.32 10.86 -4.95
C LEU A 221 15.83 11.04 -5.08
N LEU A 222 16.31 12.27 -5.36
CA LEU A 222 17.73 12.56 -5.51
C LEU A 222 18.52 12.34 -4.20
N GLU A 223 17.94 12.66 -3.07
CA GLU A 223 18.54 12.42 -1.76
C GLU A 223 18.62 10.92 -1.44
N SER A 224 17.56 10.16 -1.75
CA SER A 224 17.57 8.70 -1.62
C SER A 224 18.71 8.09 -2.43
N LEU A 225 18.85 8.46 -3.70
CA LEU A 225 19.89 7.98 -4.60
C LEU A 225 21.31 8.46 -4.24
N ASN A 226 21.43 9.60 -3.56
CA ASN A 226 22.71 10.06 -3.04
C ASN A 226 23.18 9.26 -1.83
N ARG A 227 22.26 8.74 -1.03
CA ARG A 227 22.56 7.87 0.13
C ARG A 227 22.94 6.47 -0.31
N GLU A 228 22.15 5.88 -1.18
CA GLU A 228 22.33 4.52 -1.68
C GLU A 228 21.85 4.46 -3.13
N ILE A 229 22.56 3.77 -4.01
CA ILE A 229 22.21 3.66 -5.43
C ILE A 229 21.51 2.33 -5.70
N GLU A 230 22.15 1.22 -5.28
CA GLU A 230 21.59 -0.11 -5.47
C GLU A 230 20.47 -0.36 -4.46
N GLY A 231 19.36 -0.92 -4.94
CA GLY A 231 18.22 -1.25 -4.11
C GLY A 231 16.90 -0.71 -4.62
N VAL A 232 15.94 -0.59 -3.70
CA VAL A 232 14.56 -0.17 -4.01
C VAL A 232 14.36 1.28 -3.61
N HIS A 233 13.94 2.09 -4.58
CA HIS A 233 13.67 3.51 -4.39
C HIS A 233 12.20 3.84 -4.66
N SER A 234 11.63 4.74 -3.87
CA SER A 234 10.30 5.28 -4.08
C SER A 234 10.33 6.42 -5.10
N VAL A 235 9.43 6.38 -6.05
CA VAL A 235 9.18 7.43 -7.03
C VAL A 235 7.79 7.99 -6.80
N GLU A 236 7.67 9.25 -6.49
CA GLU A 236 6.41 9.90 -6.13
C GLU A 236 6.00 10.96 -7.14
N TRP A 237 4.69 11.06 -7.39
CA TRP A 237 4.08 12.17 -8.09
C TRP A 237 3.10 12.88 -7.17
N LEU A 238 3.24 14.19 -7.05
CA LEU A 238 2.40 15.02 -6.20
C LEU A 238 1.50 15.90 -7.08
N GLY A 239 0.19 15.71 -6.94
CA GLY A 239 -0.82 16.38 -7.74
C GLY A 239 -1.81 17.20 -6.90
N LYS A 240 -2.45 18.21 -7.55
CA LYS A 240 -3.46 19.08 -6.92
C LYS A 240 -4.88 18.57 -7.11
N ALA A 241 -5.12 17.74 -8.11
CA ALA A 241 -6.45 17.29 -8.50
C ALA A 241 -6.51 15.76 -8.64
N LYS A 242 -7.67 15.19 -8.32
CA LYS A 242 -7.91 13.74 -8.34
C LYS A 242 -7.72 13.12 -9.73
N ASN A 243 -8.03 13.85 -10.79
CA ASN A 243 -7.85 13.40 -12.18
C ASN A 243 -6.37 13.30 -12.60
N GLU A 244 -5.47 13.94 -11.88
CA GLU A 244 -4.01 13.82 -12.09
C GLU A 244 -3.43 12.52 -11.55
N LEU A 245 -4.25 11.66 -10.91
CA LEU A 245 -3.83 10.44 -10.23
C LEU A 245 -4.01 9.14 -11.00
N ASN A 246 -4.62 9.19 -12.19
CA ASN A 246 -4.66 8.03 -13.08
C ASN A 246 -3.27 7.76 -13.73
N ILE A 247 -2.22 7.99 -12.95
CA ILE A 247 -0.85 7.74 -13.39
C ILE A 247 -0.58 6.25 -13.24
N LYS A 248 -0.28 5.61 -14.37
CA LYS A 248 0.18 4.23 -14.37
C LYS A 248 1.60 4.18 -13.79
N SER A 249 1.89 3.11 -13.07
CA SER A 249 3.23 2.90 -12.51
C SER A 249 4.33 2.97 -13.57
N ALA A 250 4.11 2.34 -14.72
CA ALA A 250 5.05 2.38 -15.83
C ALA A 250 5.32 3.80 -16.34
N ASP A 251 4.27 4.65 -16.52
CA ASP A 251 4.46 6.04 -16.95
C ASP A 251 5.29 6.83 -15.94
N LEU A 252 5.01 6.64 -14.64
CA LEU A 252 5.71 7.31 -13.56
C LEU A 252 7.19 6.90 -13.50
N ILE A 253 7.44 5.59 -13.51
CA ILE A 253 8.80 5.04 -13.40
C ILE A 253 9.65 5.39 -14.62
N TRP A 254 9.11 5.15 -15.85
CA TRP A 254 9.89 5.43 -17.06
C TRP A 254 10.20 6.92 -17.25
N SER A 255 9.27 7.81 -16.87
CA SER A 255 9.54 9.25 -16.95
C SER A 255 10.56 9.72 -15.90
N ALA A 256 10.52 9.17 -14.68
CA ALA A 256 11.51 9.44 -13.64
C ALA A 256 12.88 8.86 -14.03
N TRP A 257 12.89 7.66 -14.60
CA TRP A 257 14.12 7.02 -15.08
C TRP A 257 14.78 7.81 -16.21
N ASP A 258 14.00 8.31 -17.16
CA ASP A 258 14.48 9.19 -18.22
C ASP A 258 15.08 10.49 -17.66
N TYR A 259 14.43 11.09 -16.66
CA TYR A 259 14.99 12.25 -15.97
C TYR A 259 16.34 11.93 -15.32
N LEU A 260 16.46 10.82 -14.63
CA LEU A 260 17.70 10.39 -13.97
C LEU A 260 18.82 10.15 -14.98
N LYS A 261 18.54 9.43 -16.05
CA LYS A 261 19.53 9.03 -17.06
C LYS A 261 20.01 10.19 -17.94
N ASN A 262 19.11 11.14 -18.25
CA ASN A 262 19.36 12.08 -19.33
C ASN A 262 19.36 13.57 -18.89
N ARG A 263 18.78 13.92 -17.73
CA ARG A 263 18.50 15.34 -17.41
C ARG A 263 18.74 15.74 -15.95
N SER A 264 18.97 14.80 -15.06
CA SER A 264 19.16 15.07 -13.63
C SER A 264 20.62 15.50 -13.33
N PRO A 265 20.88 16.10 -12.18
CA PRO A 265 22.24 16.30 -11.67
C PRO A 265 23.04 15.01 -11.51
N LEU A 266 22.36 13.85 -11.48
CA LEU A 266 22.98 12.54 -11.33
C LEU A 266 23.28 11.83 -12.67
N THR A 267 23.02 12.47 -13.83
CA THR A 267 23.15 11.85 -15.16
C THR A 267 24.50 11.18 -15.38
N GLU A 268 25.59 11.82 -14.98
CA GLU A 268 26.95 11.24 -15.10
C GLU A 268 27.11 9.97 -14.24
N ARG A 269 26.59 9.98 -13.02
CA ARG A 269 26.61 8.81 -12.13
C ARG A 269 25.65 7.71 -12.62
N ALA A 270 24.52 8.12 -13.19
CA ALA A 270 23.49 7.21 -13.68
C ALA A 270 23.85 6.47 -14.97
N LYS A 271 24.99 6.79 -15.63
CA LYS A 271 25.41 6.13 -16.88
C LYS A 271 25.39 4.61 -16.77
N ASN A 272 25.89 4.08 -15.64
CA ASN A 272 26.01 2.64 -15.41
C ASN A 272 24.80 2.04 -14.68
N TRP A 273 23.73 2.80 -14.39
CA TRP A 273 22.57 2.29 -13.69
C TRP A 273 21.63 1.55 -14.64
N ILE A 274 21.07 0.46 -14.15
CA ILE A 274 20.03 -0.35 -14.80
C ILE A 274 18.78 -0.32 -13.93
N LEU A 275 17.64 -0.04 -14.54
CA LEU A 275 16.33 -0.30 -13.95
C LEU A 275 16.06 -1.79 -14.05
N GLU A 276 16.27 -2.53 -12.97
CA GLU A 276 16.12 -3.98 -12.95
C GLU A 276 14.66 -4.39 -12.83
N ASP A 277 13.91 -3.71 -11.99
CA ASP A 277 12.50 -4.03 -11.72
C ASP A 277 11.76 -2.77 -11.25
N PHE A 278 10.42 -2.79 -11.32
CA PHE A 278 9.57 -1.76 -10.74
C PHE A 278 8.20 -2.30 -10.34
N SER A 279 7.49 -1.59 -9.48
CA SER A 279 6.16 -2.00 -9.04
C SER A 279 5.16 -1.95 -10.20
N PRO A 280 4.38 -3.02 -10.46
CA PRO A 280 3.34 -3.01 -11.49
C PRO A 280 2.17 -2.07 -11.19
N LEU A 281 1.95 -1.73 -9.92
CA LEU A 281 0.87 -0.85 -9.51
C LEU A 281 1.39 0.39 -8.79
N THR A 282 0.74 1.53 -9.04
CA THR A 282 0.89 2.74 -8.24
C THR A 282 0.15 2.63 -6.92
N LEU A 283 0.79 3.09 -5.87
CA LEU A 283 0.14 3.37 -4.60
C LEU A 283 -0.49 4.77 -4.66
N ASN A 284 -1.79 4.86 -4.57
CA ASN A 284 -2.51 6.12 -4.52
C ASN A 284 -2.91 6.43 -3.07
N SER A 285 -2.45 7.56 -2.53
CA SER A 285 -2.85 8.05 -1.21
C SER A 285 -4.15 8.86 -1.33
N GLN A 286 -5.26 8.18 -1.51
CA GLN A 286 -6.59 8.77 -1.57
C GLN A 286 -7.53 8.12 -0.57
N GLY A 287 -7.00 7.70 0.55
CA GLY A 287 -7.80 7.08 1.58
C GLY A 287 -9.00 7.95 1.98
N PHE A 288 -10.11 7.31 2.26
CA PHE A 288 -11.22 7.92 2.94
C PHE A 288 -10.92 7.89 4.44
N ARG A 289 -10.92 9.07 5.08
CA ARG A 289 -10.76 9.19 6.53
C ARG A 289 -12.14 9.28 7.17
N VAL A 290 -12.43 8.32 8.02
CA VAL A 290 -13.69 8.30 8.78
C VAL A 290 -13.60 9.31 9.90
N THR A 291 -14.66 10.11 10.06
CA THR A 291 -14.87 10.91 11.27
C THR A 291 -15.54 10.00 12.30
N GLY A 292 -14.75 9.45 13.21
CA GLY A 292 -15.21 8.56 14.27
C GLY A 292 -15.49 9.28 15.59
N ASP A 293 -15.97 8.54 16.57
CA ASP A 293 -16.14 9.03 17.95
C ASP A 293 -14.80 9.35 18.61
N TYR A 294 -13.72 8.74 18.13
CA TYR A 294 -12.35 8.99 18.55
C TYR A 294 -11.45 9.15 17.33
N ILE A 295 -10.66 10.22 17.31
CA ILE A 295 -9.68 10.51 16.27
C ILE A 295 -8.31 10.57 16.94
N ILE A 296 -7.38 9.73 16.45
CA ILE A 296 -5.97 9.78 16.87
C ILE A 296 -5.34 11.02 16.24
N THR A 297 -4.84 11.91 17.08
CA THR A 297 -4.06 13.08 16.67
C THR A 297 -2.63 12.92 17.13
N PRO A 298 -1.63 13.37 16.37
CA PRO A 298 -0.27 13.50 16.87
C PRO A 298 -0.27 14.57 17.98
N GLU A 299 0.14 14.21 19.19
CA GLU A 299 0.42 15.15 20.27
C GLU A 299 1.82 15.78 20.11
#